data_9613b9c0c9fb920073cf19f3f9589fab
#
_entry.id   9613b9c0c9fb920073cf19f3f9589fab
#
_cell.length_a   1.000
_cell.length_b   1.000
_cell.length_c   1.000
_cell.angle_alpha   90.00
_cell.angle_beta   90.00
_cell.angle_gamma   90.00
#
_symmetry.space_group_name_H-M   'P 1'
#
loop_
_entity.id
_entity.type
_entity.pdbx_description
1 polymer ?
#
loop_
_entity_poly.entity_id
_entity_poly.type
_entity_poly.pdbx_seq_one_letter_code
_entity_poly.pdbx_strand_id
1 'polypeptide(L)'
;MLFTDTVGFIRKLPHHLVEAFKSTLEEAKYSDVILHVVDASDPNWDRNMETVYATLRQLNVDEEKDHPIITVFNKIDKLPEGGDISMIKDLRADRMVYLSAKTGAGIDGLLVQVEEVLREQKTYIRHTFAYQDAGKPGLIRKYGEVLTEEYLEDGIFVEAYVPKSLIGQLGLDKNL
;
A
#
# COMPACT_ATOMS: atom_id res chain seq x y z
N MET A 1 -9.48 4.88 -6.55
CA MET A 1 -8.15 4.27 -6.37
C MET A 1 -7.27 4.64 -7.55
N LEU A 2 -6.03 5.09 -7.33
CA LEU A 2 -5.05 5.44 -8.35
C LEU A 2 -3.92 4.40 -8.32
N PHE A 3 -3.57 3.84 -9.48
CA PHE A 3 -2.37 3.02 -9.65
C PHE A 3 -1.31 3.83 -10.39
N THR A 4 -0.12 3.92 -9.82
CA THR A 4 1.04 4.54 -10.47
C THR A 4 2.01 3.44 -10.88
N ASP A 5 2.30 3.34 -12.17
CA ASP A 5 3.32 2.42 -12.69
C ASP A 5 4.70 3.09 -12.63
N THR A 6 5.70 2.32 -12.23
CA THR A 6 7.09 2.78 -12.15
C THR A 6 7.95 2.12 -13.23
N VAL A 7 9.10 2.72 -13.53
CA VAL A 7 10.09 2.07 -14.41
C VAL A 7 10.56 0.77 -13.74
N GLY A 8 10.48 -0.36 -14.47
CA GLY A 8 10.90 -1.66 -13.96
C GLY A 8 12.36 -1.69 -13.52
N PHE A 9 12.66 -2.44 -12.45
CA PHE A 9 14.02 -2.64 -11.96
C PHE A 9 14.87 -3.34 -13.02
N ILE A 10 15.88 -2.63 -13.55
CA ILE A 10 16.82 -3.16 -14.54
C ILE A 10 18.09 -3.58 -13.81
N ARG A 11 18.53 -4.83 -14.01
CA ARG A 11 19.84 -5.29 -13.52
C ARG A 11 20.96 -4.36 -14.00
N LYS A 12 21.79 -3.87 -13.08
CA LYS A 12 22.88 -2.92 -13.34
C LYS A 12 22.38 -1.57 -13.87
N LEU A 13 21.57 -0.86 -13.08
CA LEU A 13 21.30 0.57 -13.35
C LEU A 13 22.64 1.33 -13.38
N PRO A 14 22.96 2.01 -14.49
CA PRO A 14 24.09 2.93 -14.53
C PRO A 14 23.93 4.01 -13.45
N HIS A 15 25.03 4.42 -12.81
CA HIS A 15 25.00 5.34 -11.67
C HIS A 15 24.22 6.65 -11.95
N HIS A 16 24.23 7.14 -13.20
CA HIS A 16 23.49 8.34 -13.58
C HIS A 16 21.97 8.14 -13.71
N LEU A 17 21.50 6.89 -13.86
CA LEU A 17 20.07 6.57 -13.85
C LEU A 17 19.54 6.29 -12.45
N VAL A 18 20.41 6.04 -11.48
CA VAL A 18 20.01 5.78 -10.08
C VAL A 18 19.28 6.98 -9.48
N GLU A 19 19.71 8.21 -9.79
CA GLU A 19 19.04 9.42 -9.27
C GLU A 19 17.66 9.64 -9.90
N ALA A 20 17.53 9.45 -11.21
CA ALA A 20 16.24 9.55 -11.90
C ALA A 20 15.27 8.43 -11.43
N PHE A 21 15.83 7.25 -11.15
CA PHE A 21 15.07 6.12 -10.62
C PHE A 21 14.64 6.36 -9.16
N LYS A 22 15.50 6.98 -8.35
CA LYS A 22 15.16 7.40 -6.97
C LYS A 22 13.97 8.36 -6.94
N SER A 23 13.92 9.35 -7.83
CA SER A 23 12.81 10.31 -7.85
C SER A 23 11.47 9.63 -8.17
N THR A 24 11.46 8.66 -9.06
CA THR A 24 10.25 7.88 -9.36
C THR A 24 9.84 6.98 -8.18
N LEU A 25 10.82 6.40 -7.47
CA LEU A 25 10.57 5.59 -6.29
C LEU A 25 10.25 6.42 -5.04
N GLU A 26 10.59 7.71 -5.03
CA GLU A 26 10.15 8.61 -3.94
C GLU A 26 8.62 8.72 -3.87
N GLU A 27 7.91 8.50 -4.98
CA GLU A 27 6.46 8.40 -4.98
C GLU A 27 5.95 7.21 -4.12
N ALA A 28 6.74 6.14 -4.00
CA ALA A 28 6.39 5.01 -3.15
C ALA A 28 6.28 5.39 -1.67
N LYS A 29 7.01 6.43 -1.22
CA LYS A 29 6.91 6.96 0.16
C LYS A 29 5.54 7.58 0.47
N TYR A 30 4.80 7.93 -0.55
CA TYR A 30 3.50 8.59 -0.41
C TYR A 30 2.34 7.68 -0.81
N SER A 31 2.64 6.44 -1.19
CA SER A 31 1.62 5.47 -1.57
C SER A 31 0.98 4.83 -0.33
N ASP A 32 -0.31 4.56 -0.39
CA ASP A 32 -1.02 3.83 0.67
C ASP A 32 -0.66 2.33 0.70
N VAL A 33 -0.27 1.77 -0.47
CA VAL A 33 0.10 0.35 -0.66
C VAL A 33 1.14 0.24 -1.75
N ILE A 34 2.13 -0.61 -1.56
CA ILE A 34 3.15 -0.94 -2.57
C ILE A 34 2.81 -2.29 -3.19
N LEU A 35 2.68 -2.32 -4.52
CA LEU A 35 2.58 -3.56 -5.28
C LEU A 35 3.97 -3.94 -5.81
N HIS A 36 4.58 -4.94 -5.21
CA HIS A 36 5.86 -5.50 -5.65
C HIS A 36 5.60 -6.61 -6.69
N VAL A 37 5.66 -6.25 -7.96
CA VAL A 37 5.39 -7.20 -9.07
C VAL A 37 6.64 -7.99 -9.43
N VAL A 38 6.55 -9.31 -9.30
CA VAL A 38 7.64 -10.27 -9.52
C VAL A 38 7.28 -11.20 -10.68
N ASP A 39 8.22 -11.43 -11.60
CA ASP A 39 8.09 -12.46 -12.63
C ASP A 39 8.32 -13.84 -12.02
N ALA A 40 7.26 -14.57 -11.74
CA ALA A 40 7.34 -15.91 -11.13
C ALA A 40 8.04 -16.95 -12.03
N SER A 41 8.13 -16.69 -13.32
CA SER A 41 8.78 -17.57 -14.29
C SER A 41 10.30 -17.34 -14.43
N ASP A 42 10.83 -16.24 -13.85
CA ASP A 42 12.29 -15.99 -13.84
C ASP A 42 12.96 -16.88 -12.80
N PRO A 43 13.91 -17.77 -13.16
CA PRO A 43 14.61 -18.62 -12.21
C PRO A 43 15.42 -17.83 -11.14
N ASN A 44 15.59 -16.52 -11.31
CA ASN A 44 16.26 -15.64 -10.34
C ASN A 44 15.30 -14.67 -9.64
N TRP A 45 14.02 -15.00 -9.59
CA TRP A 45 12.98 -14.14 -8.99
C TRP A 45 13.33 -13.72 -7.55
N ASP A 46 13.89 -14.63 -6.75
CA ASP A 46 14.32 -14.40 -5.37
C ASP A 46 15.42 -13.34 -5.27
N ARG A 47 16.44 -13.43 -6.11
CA ARG A 47 17.53 -12.45 -6.15
C ARG A 47 17.05 -11.09 -6.66
N ASN A 48 16.11 -11.06 -7.58
CA ASN A 48 15.52 -9.83 -8.08
C ASN A 48 14.72 -9.14 -6.96
N MET A 49 13.96 -9.90 -6.18
CA MET A 49 13.25 -9.40 -4.99
C MET A 49 14.22 -8.76 -3.97
N GLU A 50 15.33 -9.43 -3.65
CA GLU A 50 16.34 -8.87 -2.73
C GLU A 50 16.83 -7.48 -3.19
N THR A 51 17.03 -7.30 -4.49
CA THR A 51 17.47 -6.02 -5.06
C THR A 51 16.42 -4.93 -4.83
N VAL A 52 15.14 -5.25 -5.01
CA VAL A 52 14.03 -4.31 -4.77
C VAL A 52 13.96 -3.91 -3.30
N TYR A 53 13.97 -4.88 -2.39
CA TYR A 53 13.94 -4.60 -0.95
C TYR A 53 15.17 -3.82 -0.47
N ALA A 54 16.36 -4.10 -1.01
CA ALA A 54 17.54 -3.30 -0.71
C ALA A 54 17.38 -1.84 -1.15
N THR A 55 16.68 -1.60 -2.26
CA THR A 55 16.41 -0.25 -2.74
C THR A 55 15.33 0.44 -1.89
N LEU A 56 14.26 -0.25 -1.53
CA LEU A 56 13.22 0.29 -0.64
C LEU A 56 13.81 0.72 0.71
N ARG A 57 14.71 -0.09 1.29
CA ARG A 57 15.45 0.28 2.51
C ARG A 57 16.30 1.53 2.33
N GLN A 58 17.02 1.67 1.22
CA GLN A 58 17.80 2.89 0.94
C GLN A 58 16.95 4.15 0.83
N LEU A 59 15.67 3.99 0.52
CA LEU A 59 14.69 5.07 0.44
C LEU A 59 13.93 5.29 1.77
N ASN A 60 14.25 4.52 2.81
CA ASN A 60 13.55 4.50 4.11
C ASN A 60 12.04 4.18 4.00
N VAL A 61 11.65 3.44 2.97
CA VAL A 61 10.24 3.02 2.77
C VAL A 61 9.91 1.80 3.63
N ASP A 62 10.91 0.96 3.93
CA ASP A 62 10.77 -0.31 4.66
C ASP A 62 10.83 -0.13 6.20
N GLU A 63 11.37 1.00 6.70
CA GLU A 63 11.63 1.18 8.14
C GLU A 63 10.38 1.62 8.94
N GLU A 64 9.40 2.24 8.30
CA GLU A 64 8.28 2.86 9.01
C GLU A 64 7.01 1.98 9.07
N LYS A 65 6.96 0.76 8.53
CA LYS A 65 5.78 -0.13 8.48
C LYS A 65 4.45 0.54 8.07
N ASP A 66 4.51 1.79 7.62
CA ASP A 66 3.33 2.56 7.22
C ASP A 66 2.89 2.28 5.77
N HIS A 67 3.71 1.50 5.03
CA HIS A 67 3.46 1.16 3.63
C HIS A 67 3.40 -0.36 3.47
N PRO A 68 2.23 -0.98 3.58
CA PRO A 68 2.09 -2.41 3.38
C PRO A 68 2.50 -2.80 1.96
N ILE A 69 3.19 -3.92 1.86
CA ILE A 69 3.68 -4.48 0.60
C ILE A 69 2.85 -5.70 0.24
N ILE A 70 2.26 -5.67 -0.95
CA ILE A 70 1.62 -6.84 -1.56
C ILE A 70 2.56 -7.35 -2.65
N THR A 71 3.15 -8.53 -2.47
CA THR A 71 3.95 -9.16 -3.52
C THR A 71 3.05 -9.90 -4.50
N VAL A 72 3.14 -9.47 -5.76
CA VAL A 72 2.35 -9.98 -6.88
C VAL A 72 3.24 -10.87 -7.74
N PHE A 73 3.14 -12.18 -7.59
CA PHE A 73 3.83 -13.14 -8.44
C PHE A 73 3.09 -13.29 -9.77
N ASN A 74 3.56 -12.56 -10.78
CA ASN A 74 2.95 -12.53 -12.12
C ASN A 74 3.54 -13.60 -13.02
N LYS A 75 2.87 -13.86 -14.14
CA LYS A 75 3.22 -14.83 -15.20
C LYS A 75 3.14 -16.29 -14.75
N ILE A 76 2.20 -16.62 -13.86
CA ILE A 76 1.97 -18.01 -13.44
C ILE A 76 1.59 -18.92 -14.62
N ASP A 77 1.10 -18.35 -15.72
CA ASP A 77 0.81 -19.06 -16.97
C ASP A 77 2.07 -19.64 -17.64
N LYS A 78 3.26 -19.24 -17.22
CA LYS A 78 4.55 -19.75 -17.70
C LYS A 78 5.19 -20.78 -16.80
N LEU A 79 4.63 -21.01 -15.61
CA LEU A 79 5.14 -22.04 -14.72
C LEU A 79 4.88 -23.43 -15.28
N PRO A 80 5.76 -24.42 -15.04
CA PRO A 80 5.55 -25.79 -15.47
C PRO A 80 4.22 -26.35 -14.94
N GLU A 81 3.52 -27.15 -15.75
CA GLU A 81 2.34 -27.89 -15.29
C GLU A 81 2.71 -28.79 -14.09
N GLY A 82 1.96 -28.65 -12.99
CA GLY A 82 2.23 -29.38 -11.74
C GLY A 82 3.35 -28.80 -10.87
N GLY A 83 3.92 -27.68 -11.24
CA GLY A 83 4.86 -26.92 -10.37
C GLY A 83 4.17 -26.44 -9.09
N ASP A 84 4.82 -26.66 -7.96
CA ASP A 84 4.29 -26.24 -6.66
C ASP A 84 4.50 -24.72 -6.46
N ILE A 85 3.46 -23.95 -6.81
CA ILE A 85 3.45 -22.49 -6.65
C ILE A 85 3.63 -22.07 -5.17
N SER A 86 3.33 -22.97 -4.23
CA SER A 86 3.48 -22.69 -2.79
C SER A 86 4.92 -22.54 -2.33
N MET A 87 5.88 -22.97 -3.17
CA MET A 87 7.32 -22.77 -2.92
C MET A 87 7.81 -21.36 -3.24
N ILE A 88 7.05 -20.60 -4.05
CA ILE A 88 7.37 -19.23 -4.41
C ILE A 88 6.74 -18.32 -3.35
N LYS A 89 7.57 -17.77 -2.45
CA LYS A 89 7.08 -16.99 -1.30
C LYS A 89 7.92 -15.75 -1.06
N ASP A 90 7.25 -14.71 -0.59
CA ASP A 90 7.88 -13.53 0.00
C ASP A 90 7.45 -13.39 1.46
N LEU A 91 8.36 -13.72 2.37
CA LEU A 91 8.10 -13.70 3.81
C LEU A 91 8.15 -12.28 4.41
N ARG A 92 8.51 -11.27 3.63
CA ARG A 92 8.58 -9.86 4.05
C ARG A 92 7.31 -9.09 3.68
N ALA A 93 6.58 -9.58 2.67
CA ALA A 93 5.35 -8.96 2.25
C ALA A 93 4.21 -9.19 3.26
N ASP A 94 3.33 -8.19 3.39
CA ASP A 94 2.12 -8.30 4.21
C ASP A 94 1.11 -9.25 3.57
N ARG A 95 1.09 -9.29 2.24
CA ARG A 95 0.23 -10.18 1.44
C ARG A 95 0.96 -10.68 0.21
N MET A 96 0.51 -11.83 -0.30
CA MET A 96 1.00 -12.40 -1.55
C MET A 96 -0.17 -12.78 -2.46
N VAL A 97 -0.03 -12.48 -3.75
CA VAL A 97 -1.00 -12.84 -4.78
C VAL A 97 -0.28 -13.47 -5.96
N TYR A 98 -0.87 -14.52 -6.52
CA TYR A 98 -0.36 -15.21 -7.70
C TYR A 98 -1.33 -14.96 -8.85
N LEU A 99 -0.82 -14.43 -9.96
CA LEU A 99 -1.67 -14.07 -11.10
C LEU A 99 -0.95 -14.20 -12.43
N SER A 100 -1.73 -14.16 -13.49
CA SER A 100 -1.25 -13.92 -14.85
C SER A 100 -1.99 -12.72 -15.44
N ALA A 101 -1.29 -11.60 -15.55
CA ALA A 101 -1.85 -10.42 -16.22
C ALA A 101 -2.20 -10.68 -17.67
N LYS A 102 -1.55 -11.68 -18.32
CA LYS A 102 -1.82 -12.08 -19.70
C LYS A 102 -3.17 -12.78 -19.85
N THR A 103 -3.52 -13.66 -18.92
CA THR A 103 -4.75 -14.47 -18.99
C THR A 103 -5.89 -13.90 -18.17
N GLY A 104 -5.60 -12.97 -17.26
CA GLY A 104 -6.55 -12.44 -16.29
C GLY A 104 -6.69 -13.29 -15.03
N ALA A 105 -6.08 -14.47 -14.98
CA ALA A 105 -6.16 -15.37 -13.81
C ALA A 105 -5.58 -14.69 -12.57
N GLY A 106 -6.32 -14.68 -11.46
CA GLY A 106 -5.90 -14.13 -10.16
C GLY A 106 -6.03 -12.62 -10.01
N ILE A 107 -6.46 -11.87 -11.02
CA ILE A 107 -6.63 -10.40 -10.95
C ILE A 107 -7.67 -10.01 -9.89
N ASP A 108 -8.81 -10.70 -9.83
CA ASP A 108 -9.84 -10.44 -8.83
C ASP A 108 -9.30 -10.63 -7.40
N GLY A 109 -8.45 -11.66 -7.21
CA GLY A 109 -7.76 -11.89 -5.93
C GLY A 109 -6.85 -10.74 -5.53
N LEU A 110 -6.13 -10.13 -6.48
CA LEU A 110 -5.32 -8.94 -6.22
C LEU A 110 -6.20 -7.76 -5.76
N LEU A 111 -7.30 -7.50 -6.45
CA LEU A 111 -8.20 -6.38 -6.10
C LEU A 111 -8.78 -6.54 -4.70
N VAL A 112 -9.17 -7.76 -4.32
CA VAL A 112 -9.65 -8.07 -2.96
C VAL A 112 -8.56 -7.80 -1.93
N GLN A 113 -7.32 -8.27 -2.15
CA GLN A 113 -6.22 -8.06 -1.22
C GLN A 113 -5.85 -6.58 -1.07
N VAL A 114 -5.87 -5.80 -2.15
CA VAL A 114 -5.65 -4.35 -2.10
C VAL A 114 -6.75 -3.67 -1.28
N GLU A 115 -8.02 -4.04 -1.49
CA GLU A 115 -9.15 -3.47 -0.74
C GLU A 115 -9.05 -3.78 0.75
N GLU A 116 -8.72 -5.03 1.12
CA GLU A 116 -8.53 -5.45 2.51
C GLU A 116 -7.41 -4.67 3.19
N VAL A 117 -6.25 -4.56 2.55
CA VAL A 117 -5.10 -3.82 3.08
C VAL A 117 -5.44 -2.34 3.27
N LEU A 118 -6.10 -1.70 2.28
CA LEU A 118 -6.53 -0.30 2.41
C LEU A 118 -7.55 -0.10 3.54
N ARG A 119 -8.43 -1.08 3.76
CA ARG A 119 -9.39 -1.05 4.88
C ARG A 119 -8.68 -1.19 6.22
N GLU A 120 -7.69 -2.07 6.34
CA GLU A 120 -6.87 -2.25 7.56
C GLU A 120 -6.08 -1.00 7.94
N GLN A 121 -5.79 -0.11 6.99
CA GLN A 121 -5.14 1.19 7.21
C GLN A 121 -6.06 2.23 7.83
N LYS A 122 -7.37 2.02 7.81
CA LYS A 122 -8.35 2.95 8.37
C LYS A 122 -8.74 2.55 9.79
N THR A 123 -9.03 3.55 10.60
CA THR A 123 -9.59 3.40 11.94
C THR A 123 -10.98 4.03 11.96
N TYR A 124 -11.93 3.31 12.53
CA TYR A 124 -13.25 3.87 12.81
C TYR A 124 -13.15 4.85 13.98
N ILE A 125 -13.72 6.03 13.80
CA ILE A 125 -13.82 7.04 14.85
C ILE A 125 -15.26 7.48 15.03
N ARG A 126 -15.56 7.87 16.27
CA ARG A 126 -16.83 8.49 16.66
C ARG A 126 -16.52 9.59 17.68
N HIS A 127 -16.56 10.87 17.25
CA HIS A 127 -16.09 11.94 18.08
C HIS A 127 -16.87 13.26 17.81
N THR A 128 -17.03 14.07 18.88
CA THR A 128 -17.58 15.42 18.76
C THR A 128 -16.43 16.42 18.86
N PHE A 129 -16.14 17.14 17.81
CA PHE A 129 -15.13 18.19 17.75
C PHE A 129 -15.77 19.53 18.17
N ALA A 130 -15.15 20.23 19.14
CA ALA A 130 -15.60 21.58 19.50
C ALA A 130 -15.52 22.52 18.28
N TYR A 131 -16.38 23.54 18.21
CA TYR A 131 -16.41 24.49 17.10
C TYR A 131 -15.08 25.22 16.86
N GLN A 132 -14.28 25.42 17.90
CA GLN A 132 -12.91 25.94 17.76
C GLN A 132 -11.99 25.04 16.95
N ASP A 133 -12.31 23.74 16.87
CA ASP A 133 -11.57 22.70 16.15
C ASP A 133 -12.22 22.33 14.80
N ALA A 134 -13.08 23.18 14.26
CA ALA A 134 -13.86 22.93 13.03
C ALA A 134 -13.00 22.58 11.79
N GLY A 135 -11.69 22.84 11.83
CA GLY A 135 -10.74 22.35 10.81
C GLY A 135 -10.57 20.85 10.77
N LYS A 136 -10.72 20.14 11.91
CA LYS A 136 -10.53 18.68 12.01
C LYS A 136 -11.59 17.89 11.24
N PRO A 137 -12.91 18.18 11.36
CA PRO A 137 -13.92 17.61 10.46
C PRO A 137 -13.61 17.84 8.97
N GLY A 138 -13.04 19.01 8.62
CA GLY A 138 -12.59 19.29 7.25
C GLY A 138 -11.50 18.32 6.76
N LEU A 139 -10.54 17.95 7.62
CA LEU A 139 -9.54 16.93 7.29
C LEU A 139 -10.18 15.55 7.11
N ILE A 140 -11.15 15.20 7.95
CA ILE A 140 -11.88 13.93 7.84
C ILE A 140 -12.64 13.86 6.52
N ARG A 141 -13.33 14.93 6.10
CA ARG A 141 -14.00 14.98 4.79
C ARG A 141 -13.04 14.82 3.62
N LYS A 142 -11.81 15.33 3.76
CA LYS A 142 -10.81 15.28 2.70
C LYS A 142 -10.11 13.92 2.57
N TYR A 143 -9.81 13.26 3.68
CA TYR A 143 -8.95 12.08 3.72
C TYR A 143 -9.63 10.82 4.24
N GLY A 144 -10.77 10.96 4.91
CA GLY A 144 -11.53 9.86 5.48
C GLY A 144 -12.79 9.55 4.68
N GLU A 145 -13.57 8.66 5.23
CA GLU A 145 -14.88 8.26 4.74
C GLU A 145 -15.92 8.58 5.81
N VAL A 146 -16.66 9.70 5.63
CA VAL A 146 -17.65 10.17 6.58
C VAL A 146 -18.91 9.33 6.46
N LEU A 147 -19.34 8.72 7.57
CA LEU A 147 -20.62 7.99 7.67
C LEU A 147 -21.74 8.91 8.15
N THR A 148 -21.46 9.72 9.18
CA THR A 148 -22.41 10.66 9.77
C THR A 148 -21.67 11.92 10.18
N GLU A 149 -22.30 13.07 9.93
CA GLU A 149 -21.86 14.37 10.42
C GLU A 149 -23.06 15.17 10.89
N GLU A 150 -23.06 15.62 12.15
CA GLU A 150 -24.13 16.38 12.76
C GLU A 150 -23.59 17.60 13.50
N TYR A 151 -24.30 18.72 13.38
CA TYR A 151 -24.00 19.96 14.11
C TYR A 151 -24.83 19.97 15.38
N LEU A 152 -24.16 19.79 16.53
CA LEU A 152 -24.74 19.80 17.86
C LEU A 152 -24.51 21.16 18.55
N GLU A 153 -25.17 21.40 19.70
CA GLU A 153 -24.99 22.65 20.45
C GLU A 153 -23.54 22.88 20.91
N ASP A 154 -22.82 21.82 21.23
CA ASP A 154 -21.47 21.82 21.77
C ASP A 154 -20.37 21.54 20.75
N GLY A 155 -20.72 21.23 19.47
CA GLY A 155 -19.73 20.95 18.46
C GLY A 155 -20.23 20.21 17.24
N ILE A 156 -19.30 19.65 16.48
CA ILE A 156 -19.56 18.88 15.26
C ILE A 156 -19.29 17.42 15.55
N PHE A 157 -20.34 16.61 15.61
CA PHE A 157 -20.25 15.17 15.74
C PHE A 157 -19.88 14.55 14.39
N VAL A 158 -18.89 13.66 14.38
CA VAL A 158 -18.45 12.94 13.18
C VAL A 158 -18.29 11.46 13.50
N GLU A 159 -18.88 10.64 12.65
CA GLU A 159 -18.69 9.20 12.58
C GLU A 159 -18.05 8.88 11.23
N ALA A 160 -16.84 8.29 11.22
CA ALA A 160 -16.06 8.13 10.01
C ALA A 160 -15.03 7.00 10.12
N TYR A 161 -14.59 6.49 8.96
CA TYR A 161 -13.33 5.76 8.83
C TYR A 161 -12.23 6.74 8.39
N VAL A 162 -11.14 6.81 9.15
CA VAL A 162 -10.04 7.73 8.88
C VAL A 162 -8.71 6.96 8.76
N PRO A 163 -7.77 7.42 7.92
CA PRO A 163 -6.42 6.88 7.90
C PRO A 163 -5.78 6.93 9.28
N LYS A 164 -5.08 5.86 9.69
CA LYS A 164 -4.37 5.81 10.98
C LYS A 164 -3.39 6.97 11.16
N SER A 165 -2.75 7.41 10.07
CA SER A 165 -1.84 8.56 10.05
C SER A 165 -2.53 9.89 10.41
N LEU A 166 -3.86 9.98 10.26
CA LEU A 166 -4.62 11.19 10.57
C LEU A 166 -4.97 11.31 12.07
N ILE A 167 -4.99 10.20 12.82
CA ILE A 167 -5.42 10.16 14.22
C ILE A 167 -4.68 11.17 15.09
N GLY A 168 -3.36 11.26 14.95
CA GLY A 168 -2.55 12.23 15.68
C GLY A 168 -2.88 13.69 15.36
N GLN A 169 -3.17 14.00 14.09
CA GLN A 169 -3.56 15.36 13.65
C GLN A 169 -4.96 15.74 14.15
N LEU A 170 -5.83 14.76 14.33
CA LEU A 170 -7.16 14.95 14.90
C LEU A 170 -7.11 15.15 16.42
N GLY A 171 -5.96 14.87 17.08
CA GLY A 171 -5.83 14.91 18.52
C GLY A 171 -6.57 13.78 19.22
N LEU A 172 -6.76 12.64 18.50
CA LEU A 172 -7.37 11.45 19.04
C LEU A 172 -6.28 10.47 19.50
N ASP A 173 -6.51 9.76 20.60
CA ASP A 173 -5.56 8.77 21.11
C ASP A 173 -5.54 7.52 20.21
N LYS A 174 -4.34 6.91 20.06
CA LYS A 174 -4.14 5.68 19.26
C LYS A 174 -4.87 4.43 19.79
N ASN A 175 -5.64 4.57 20.87
CA ASN A 175 -6.34 3.48 21.55
C ASN A 175 -7.87 3.50 21.33
N LEU A 176 -8.33 4.05 20.20
CA LEU A 176 -9.73 3.97 19.77
C LEU A 176 -9.97 2.70 18.96
#